data_c57d183b98029fc3fa86ecadb39ccb45
#
_entry.id   c57d183b98029fc3fa86ecadb39ccb45
#
_cell.length_a   1.000
_cell.length_b   1.000
_cell.length_c   1.000
_cell.angle_alpha   90.00
_cell.angle_beta   90.00
_cell.angle_gamma   90.00
#
_symmetry.space_group_name_H-M   'P 1'
#
loop_
_entity.id
_entity.type
_entity.pdbx_description
1 polymer ?
#
loop_
_entity_poly.entity_id
_entity_poly.type
_entity_poly.pdbx_seq_one_letter_code
_entity_poly.pdbx_strand_id
1 'polypeptide(L)'
;MDVDPVFAALANPVRRRLLELLADGPRTAGALAAEFELSRPAISEHLAVLRRAALVREQPRGRERHYHLEAEPLAEVDAWLHPFERYWRQRLRDLADVLDEQEDES
;
A
#
# COMPACT_ATOMS: atom_id res chain seq x y z
N MET A 1 12.68 2.23 14.07
CA MET A 1 11.29 2.64 13.85
C MET A 1 10.37 1.46 14.15
N ASP A 2 9.28 1.70 14.85
CA ASP A 2 8.30 0.66 15.14
C ASP A 2 7.45 0.37 13.90
N VAL A 3 7.43 -0.88 13.42
CA VAL A 3 6.66 -1.27 12.24
C VAL A 3 5.21 -1.66 12.56
N ASP A 4 4.85 -1.81 13.84
CA ASP A 4 3.50 -2.22 14.21
C ASP A 4 2.41 -1.25 13.74
N PRO A 5 2.56 0.08 13.86
CA PRO A 5 1.56 1.00 13.31
C PRO A 5 1.42 0.89 11.80
N VAL A 6 2.50 0.56 11.11
CA VAL A 6 2.48 0.38 9.65
C VAL A 6 1.67 -0.87 9.30
N PHE A 7 1.92 -1.99 9.95
CA PHE A 7 1.15 -3.22 9.74
C PHE A 7 -0.34 -3.02 10.05
N ALA A 8 -0.65 -2.33 11.15
CA ALA A 8 -2.03 -2.04 11.50
C ALA A 8 -2.71 -1.19 10.42
N ALA A 9 -2.02 -0.19 9.89
CA ALA A 9 -2.55 0.64 8.81
C ALA A 9 -2.79 -0.17 7.53
N LEU A 10 -1.88 -1.11 7.21
CA LEU A 10 -1.98 -1.95 6.03
C LEU A 10 -3.02 -3.07 6.17
N ALA A 11 -3.53 -3.33 7.36
CA ALA A 11 -4.47 -4.42 7.61
C ALA A 11 -5.90 -4.13 7.14
N ASN A 12 -6.12 -3.06 6.40
CA ASN A 12 -7.43 -2.65 5.90
C ASN A 12 -7.38 -2.48 4.38
N PRO A 13 -8.33 -3.10 3.63
CA PRO A 13 -8.28 -3.05 2.17
C PRO A 13 -8.49 -1.64 1.60
N VAL A 14 -9.29 -0.80 2.24
CA VAL A 14 -9.49 0.58 1.78
C VAL A 14 -8.19 1.36 1.90
N ARG A 15 -7.47 1.20 3.01
CA ARG A 15 -6.20 1.88 3.21
C ARG A 15 -5.14 1.39 2.22
N ARG A 16 -5.09 0.09 1.94
CA ARG A 16 -4.17 -0.42 0.90
C ARG A 16 -4.50 0.18 -0.47
N ARG A 17 -5.79 0.29 -0.80
CA ARG A 17 -6.20 0.88 -2.08
C ARG A 17 -5.83 2.37 -2.16
N LEU A 18 -5.98 3.11 -1.06
CA LEU A 18 -5.56 4.51 -1.01
C LEU A 18 -4.07 4.66 -1.30
N LEU A 19 -3.24 3.80 -0.72
CA LEU A 19 -1.80 3.82 -0.98
C LEU A 19 -1.48 3.48 -2.44
N GLU A 20 -2.16 2.51 -3.02
CA GLU A 20 -1.98 2.17 -4.43
C GLU A 20 -2.31 3.36 -5.34
N LEU A 21 -3.40 4.06 -5.05
CA LEU A 21 -3.78 5.26 -5.81
C LEU A 21 -2.72 6.36 -5.69
N LEU A 22 -2.18 6.56 -4.49
CA LEU A 22 -1.15 7.57 -4.25
C LEU A 22 0.21 7.18 -4.81
N ALA A 23 0.44 5.90 -5.08
CA ALA A 23 1.66 5.45 -5.74
C ALA A 23 1.77 6.01 -7.18
N ASP A 24 0.65 6.32 -7.81
CA ASP A 24 0.62 6.91 -9.15
C ASP A 24 0.82 8.43 -9.13
N GLY A 25 0.82 9.05 -7.96
CA GLY A 25 1.02 10.48 -7.81
C GLY A 25 0.11 11.09 -6.75
N PRO A 26 0.39 12.34 -6.34
CA PRO A 26 -0.42 13.02 -5.33
C PRO A 26 -1.87 13.22 -5.79
N ARG A 27 -2.80 13.16 -4.84
CA ARG A 27 -4.24 13.37 -5.11
C ARG A 27 -4.89 14.16 -3.98
N THR A 28 -5.96 14.87 -4.33
CA THR A 28 -6.79 15.54 -3.32
C THR A 28 -7.65 14.53 -2.57
N ALA A 29 -8.09 14.91 -1.37
CA ALA A 29 -9.02 14.09 -0.59
C ALA A 29 -10.30 13.80 -1.39
N GLY A 30 -10.79 14.79 -2.14
CA GLY A 30 -11.97 14.61 -2.99
C GLY A 30 -11.78 13.60 -4.10
N ALA A 31 -10.63 13.66 -4.78
CA ALA A 31 -10.30 12.70 -5.84
C ALA A 31 -10.17 11.28 -5.28
N LEU A 32 -9.57 11.14 -4.10
CA LEU A 32 -9.47 9.84 -3.44
C LEU A 32 -10.84 9.30 -3.05
N ALA A 33 -11.68 10.15 -2.45
CA ALA A 33 -13.03 9.74 -2.03
C ALA A 33 -13.89 9.28 -3.21
N ALA A 34 -13.69 9.89 -4.40
CA ALA A 34 -14.44 9.53 -5.60
C ALA A 34 -14.19 8.11 -6.08
N GLU A 35 -13.10 7.48 -5.66
CA GLU A 35 -12.76 6.10 -6.04
C GLU A 35 -13.47 5.04 -5.17
N PHE A 36 -14.24 5.46 -4.19
CA PHE A 36 -14.88 4.56 -3.22
C PHE A 36 -16.37 4.85 -3.07
N GLU A 37 -17.11 3.83 -2.67
CA GLU A 37 -18.52 3.98 -2.26
C GLU A 37 -18.62 4.24 -0.76
N LEU A 38 -17.73 5.06 -0.22
CA LEU A 38 -17.68 5.41 1.19
C LEU A 38 -17.89 6.91 1.36
N SER A 39 -18.33 7.30 2.55
CA SER A 39 -18.51 8.72 2.87
C SER A 39 -17.17 9.44 2.96
N ARG A 40 -17.20 10.77 2.75
CA ARG A 40 -16.01 11.61 2.93
C ARG A 40 -15.41 11.47 4.34
N PRO A 41 -16.22 11.47 5.42
CA PRO A 41 -15.67 11.23 6.75
C PRO A 41 -14.99 9.89 6.92
N ALA A 42 -15.51 8.83 6.31
CA ALA A 42 -14.88 7.51 6.38
C ALA A 42 -13.50 7.51 5.69
N ILE A 43 -13.42 8.11 4.51
CA ILE A 43 -12.13 8.24 3.79
C ILE A 43 -11.16 9.09 4.61
N SER A 44 -11.62 10.20 5.20
CA SER A 44 -10.77 11.05 6.03
C SER A 44 -10.21 10.32 7.24
N GLU A 45 -11.00 9.43 7.85
CA GLU A 45 -10.54 8.58 8.95
C GLU A 45 -9.42 7.63 8.50
N HIS A 46 -9.60 6.99 7.35
CA HIS A 46 -8.56 6.11 6.80
C HIS A 46 -7.28 6.88 6.47
N LEU A 47 -7.41 8.07 5.90
CA LEU A 47 -6.25 8.91 5.60
C LEU A 47 -5.55 9.36 6.89
N ALA A 48 -6.31 9.64 7.96
CA ALA A 48 -5.72 9.99 9.25
C ALA A 48 -4.91 8.83 9.85
N VAL A 49 -5.40 7.59 9.72
CA VAL A 49 -4.65 6.41 10.16
C VAL A 49 -3.34 6.29 9.38
N LEU A 50 -3.39 6.44 8.06
CA LEU A 50 -2.21 6.37 7.20
C LEU A 50 -1.20 7.47 7.54
N ARG A 51 -1.69 8.68 7.84
CA ARG A 51 -0.83 9.80 8.22
C ARG A 51 -0.15 9.55 9.56
N ARG A 52 -0.87 9.02 10.55
CA ARG A 52 -0.27 8.68 11.85
C ARG A 52 0.81 7.59 11.74
N ALA A 53 0.67 6.70 10.76
CA ALA A 53 1.68 5.68 10.47
C ALA A 53 2.80 6.19 9.57
N ALA A 54 2.80 7.49 9.24
CA ALA A 54 3.78 8.14 8.37
C ALA A 54 3.84 7.56 6.94
N LEU A 55 2.75 6.92 6.50
CA LEU A 55 2.63 6.37 5.14
C LEU A 55 2.17 7.41 4.13
N VAL A 56 1.55 8.47 4.59
CA VAL A 56 1.16 9.59 3.75
C VAL A 56 1.45 10.91 4.49
N ARG A 57 1.68 11.96 3.74
CA ARG A 57 1.70 13.31 4.27
C ARG A 57 0.63 14.15 3.59
N GLU A 58 0.15 15.13 4.31
CA GLU A 58 -0.87 16.06 3.84
C GLU A 58 -0.21 17.40 3.55
N GLN A 59 -0.57 17.98 2.40
CA GLN A 59 -0.08 19.30 2.02
C GLN A 59 -1.28 20.17 1.66
N PRO A 60 -1.62 21.18 2.46
CA PRO A 60 -2.66 22.14 2.10
C PRO A 60 -2.25 22.99 0.89
N ARG A 61 -3.19 23.19 -0.05
CA ARG A 61 -3.02 24.08 -1.19
C ARG A 61 -4.33 24.84 -1.37
N GLY A 62 -4.37 26.09 -0.90
CA GLY A 62 -5.59 26.88 -0.91
C GLY A 62 -6.66 26.21 -0.07
N ARG A 63 -7.80 25.87 -0.68
CA ARG A 63 -8.92 25.19 -0.01
C ARG A 63 -8.84 23.68 -0.10
N GLU A 64 -7.83 23.16 -0.81
CA GLU A 64 -7.69 21.74 -1.03
C GLU A 64 -6.60 21.15 -0.16
N ARG A 65 -6.75 19.86 0.14
CA ARG A 65 -5.73 19.07 0.84
C ARG A 65 -5.22 18.02 -0.13
N HIS A 66 -3.92 18.05 -0.40
CA HIS A 66 -3.24 17.09 -1.26
C HIS A 66 -2.52 16.07 -0.41
N TYR A 67 -2.66 14.81 -0.78
CA TYR A 67 -2.00 13.70 -0.09
C TYR A 67 -0.90 13.13 -0.96
N HIS A 68 0.22 12.83 -0.33
CA HIS A 68 1.40 12.27 -0.99
C HIS A 68 1.80 10.98 -0.29
N LEU A 69 2.19 9.98 -1.07
CA LEU A 69 2.74 8.75 -0.52
C LEU A 69 4.12 9.01 0.09
N GLU A 70 4.33 8.48 1.29
CA GLU A 70 5.63 8.42 1.93
C GLU A 70 6.04 6.95 1.99
N ALA A 71 7.02 6.56 1.18
CA ALA A 71 7.37 5.15 1.00
C ALA A 71 8.31 4.60 2.07
N GLU A 72 8.95 5.46 2.89
CA GLU A 72 9.94 5.00 3.87
C GLU A 72 9.42 3.91 4.82
N PRO A 73 8.20 4.04 5.41
CA PRO A 73 7.71 2.97 6.28
C PRO A 73 7.49 1.65 5.54
N LEU A 74 7.21 1.70 4.24
CA LEU A 74 7.09 0.48 3.43
C LEU A 74 8.43 -0.21 3.27
N ALA A 75 9.53 0.53 3.22
CA ALA A 75 10.88 -0.04 3.21
C ALA A 75 11.17 -0.82 4.50
N GLU A 76 10.65 -0.36 5.63
CA GLU A 76 10.78 -1.09 6.90
C GLU A 76 10.01 -2.41 6.88
N VAL A 77 8.83 -2.42 6.24
CA VAL A 77 8.06 -3.65 6.02
C VAL A 77 8.84 -4.61 5.13
N ASP A 78 9.42 -4.12 4.05
CA ASP A 78 10.24 -4.90 3.15
C ASP A 78 11.44 -5.52 3.88
N ALA A 79 12.12 -4.74 4.72
CA ALA A 79 13.23 -5.22 5.54
C ALA A 79 12.78 -6.33 6.50
N TRP A 80 11.59 -6.19 7.10
CA TRP A 80 11.04 -7.24 7.96
C TRP A 80 10.73 -8.52 7.18
N LEU A 81 10.26 -8.39 5.94
CA LEU A 81 9.93 -9.54 5.08
C LEU A 81 11.17 -10.24 4.55
N HIS A 82 12.30 -9.56 4.48
CA HIS A 82 13.51 -10.05 3.82
C HIS A 82 13.96 -11.45 4.27
N PRO A 83 14.00 -11.79 5.59
CA PRO A 83 14.41 -13.13 6.02
C PRO A 83 13.50 -14.25 5.52
N PHE A 84 12.26 -13.92 5.15
CA PHE A 84 11.28 -14.90 4.70
C PHE A 84 11.25 -15.06 3.18
N GLU A 85 11.90 -14.17 2.44
CA GLU A 85 11.85 -14.16 0.97
C GLU A 85 12.28 -15.48 0.32
N ARG A 86 13.29 -16.13 0.89
CA ARG A 86 13.79 -17.41 0.37
C ARG A 86 12.70 -18.48 0.30
N TYR A 87 11.71 -18.42 1.21
CA TYR A 87 10.64 -19.43 1.27
C TYR A 87 9.70 -19.32 0.08
N TRP A 88 9.24 -18.10 -0.24
CA TRP A 88 8.31 -17.94 -1.36
C TRP A 88 9.03 -17.83 -2.70
N ARG A 89 10.25 -17.31 -2.76
CA ARG A 89 11.02 -17.25 -4.01
C ARG A 89 11.32 -18.64 -4.54
N GLN A 90 11.68 -19.57 -3.66
CA GLN A 90 11.89 -20.95 -4.06
C GLN A 90 10.60 -21.57 -4.59
N ARG A 91 9.49 -21.36 -3.88
CA ARG A 91 8.20 -21.86 -4.31
C ARG A 91 7.74 -21.28 -5.64
N LEU A 92 7.98 -20.00 -5.86
CA LEU A 92 7.67 -19.37 -7.14
C LEU A 92 8.50 -19.94 -8.28
N ARG A 93 9.79 -20.21 -8.04
CA ARG A 93 10.64 -20.86 -9.03
C ARG A 93 10.16 -22.27 -9.33
N ASP A 94 9.81 -23.04 -8.31
CA ASP A 94 9.30 -24.41 -8.47
C ASP A 94 8.01 -24.40 -9.29
N LEU A 95 7.13 -23.45 -9.03
CA LEU A 95 5.89 -23.30 -9.80
C LEU A 95 6.16 -22.93 -11.25
N ALA A 96 7.08 -22.01 -11.49
CA ALA A 96 7.46 -21.60 -12.83
C ALA A 96 8.03 -22.78 -13.61
N ASP A 97 8.88 -23.61 -12.98
CA ASP A 97 9.44 -24.82 -13.59
C ASP A 97 8.34 -25.82 -13.98
N VAL A 98 7.35 -26.01 -13.11
CA VAL A 98 6.22 -26.90 -13.40
C VAL A 98 5.43 -26.38 -14.60
N LEU A 99 5.17 -25.08 -14.66
CA LEU A 99 4.43 -24.48 -15.78
C LEU A 99 5.22 -24.59 -17.09
N ASP A 100 6.54 -24.40 -17.05
CA ASP A 100 7.39 -24.54 -18.22
C ASP A 100 7.39 -26.00 -18.74
N GLU A 101 7.45 -26.98 -17.84
CA GLU A 101 7.35 -28.40 -18.20
C GLU A 101 6.01 -28.71 -18.88
N GLN A 102 4.91 -28.13 -18.42
CA GLN A 102 3.60 -28.33 -19.04
C GLN A 102 3.51 -27.72 -20.43
N GLU A 103 4.17 -26.60 -20.65
CA GLU A 103 4.24 -25.97 -21.97
C GLU A 103 5.05 -26.81 -22.95
N ASP A 104 6.15 -27.41 -22.50
CA ASP A 104 7.01 -28.25 -23.33
C ASP A 104 6.32 -29.55 -23.73
N GLU A 105 5.34 -30.02 -22.98
CA GLU A 105 4.59 -31.24 -23.27
C GLU A 105 3.44 -31.02 -24.27
N SER A 106 3.13 -29.80 -24.60
CA SER A 106 2.02 -29.48 -25.52
C SER A 106 2.48 -29.42 -27.01
#